data_32ad6c4f00b896ef65861884030d4545
#
_entry.id   32ad6c4f00b896ef65861884030d4545
#
_cell.length_a   1.000
_cell.length_b   1.000
_cell.length_c   1.000
_cell.angle_alpha   90.00
_cell.angle_beta   90.00
_cell.angle_gamma   90.00
#
_symmetry.space_group_name_H-M   'P 1'
#
loop_
_entity.id
_entity.type
_entity.pdbx_description
1 polymer ?
#
loop_
_entity_poly.entity_id
_entity_poly.type
_entity_poly.pdbx_seq_one_letter_code
_entity_poly.pdbx_strand_id
1 'polypeptide(L)'
;MQVIRSLARAVLAFAALALAACTSSDPQTFEKAASDATDRLVAQTGKLPAFLAKIESTLTKPDPKLTRRTVIIDPMIDTITGQQTEATVLFERRVVQRMASLYPQFEFLTFQAANLARAQYLLTGTIARVPTAPLGKPTVRLNLALTELRSGVVVAQAWSLAREENLDQTPTRYYRDVPVLIKDKVVEGYATTTTTTPGQRADAYYLERIGAASVISEATSLYNAEKYQDALGQYRTALSSPQGEQLRVQSGIYLSSMRLGNTAEAEQAFGRIVALGIAYNELGVKFLFNPGSTEFWSDPKISGAYGMWLRQIAREAIVAKSCIAIVGHTSRSGPGPINDALSLKRAQYVRQRLAAEASELAGRTRAEGMGFRQNIVGSGSDDSFDVLDRRVEFKIVPCA
;
A
#
# COMPACT_ATOMS: atom_id res chain seq x y z
N MET A 1 -41.82 -12.24 -47.84
CA MET A 1 -42.20 -11.69 -46.53
C MET A 1 -41.67 -12.42 -45.30
N GLN A 2 -41.23 -13.68 -45.40
CA GLN A 2 -40.67 -14.44 -44.25
C GLN A 2 -39.20 -14.11 -43.93
N VAL A 3 -38.37 -13.74 -44.90
CA VAL A 3 -36.94 -13.42 -44.71
C VAL A 3 -36.73 -12.10 -43.97
N ILE A 4 -37.61 -11.14 -44.13
CA ILE A 4 -37.52 -9.82 -43.45
C ILE A 4 -37.87 -9.91 -41.96
N ARG A 5 -38.69 -10.89 -41.54
CA ARG A 5 -39.09 -11.10 -40.15
C ARG A 5 -37.99 -11.82 -39.31
N SER A 6 -37.14 -12.63 -39.94
CA SER A 6 -36.01 -13.29 -39.25
C SER A 6 -34.83 -12.34 -39.02
N LEU A 7 -34.57 -11.42 -39.91
CA LEU A 7 -33.53 -10.40 -39.74
C LEU A 7 -33.89 -9.38 -38.64
N ALA A 8 -35.13 -8.99 -38.50
CA ALA A 8 -35.61 -8.08 -37.46
C ALA A 8 -35.51 -8.70 -36.04
N ARG A 9 -35.71 -10.03 -35.91
CA ARG A 9 -35.54 -10.76 -34.62
C ARG A 9 -34.10 -10.97 -34.25
N ALA A 10 -33.16 -11.15 -35.18
CA ALA A 10 -31.73 -11.26 -34.93
C ALA A 10 -31.11 -9.95 -34.50
N VAL A 11 -31.54 -8.82 -35.08
CA VAL A 11 -31.07 -7.46 -34.70
C VAL A 11 -31.56 -7.05 -33.31
N LEU A 12 -32.81 -7.40 -32.96
CA LEU A 12 -33.36 -7.14 -31.62
C LEU A 12 -32.69 -8.02 -30.52
N ALA A 13 -32.24 -9.23 -30.81
CA ALA A 13 -31.52 -10.09 -29.89
C ALA A 13 -30.06 -9.60 -29.65
N PHE A 14 -29.41 -9.00 -30.66
CA PHE A 14 -28.08 -8.41 -30.53
C PHE A 14 -28.10 -7.06 -29.80
N ALA A 15 -29.16 -6.26 -29.97
CA ALA A 15 -29.33 -4.99 -29.24
C ALA A 15 -29.60 -5.21 -27.73
N ALA A 16 -30.24 -6.31 -27.35
CA ALA A 16 -30.50 -6.65 -25.94
C ALA A 16 -29.27 -7.14 -25.19
N LEU A 17 -28.24 -7.69 -25.87
CA LEU A 17 -26.97 -8.10 -25.25
C LEU A 17 -25.96 -6.94 -25.09
N ALA A 18 -26.12 -5.85 -25.83
CA ALA A 18 -25.20 -4.69 -25.75
C ALA A 18 -25.56 -3.68 -24.63
N LEU A 19 -26.72 -3.81 -24.00
CA LEU A 19 -27.19 -2.92 -22.92
C LEU A 19 -26.83 -3.38 -21.51
N ALA A 20 -26.12 -4.51 -21.35
CA ALA A 20 -25.73 -5.03 -20.06
C ALA A 20 -24.30 -4.62 -19.59
N ALA A 21 -23.60 -3.73 -20.31
CA ALA A 21 -22.18 -3.45 -20.08
C ALA A 21 -21.86 -2.03 -19.59
N CYS A 22 -22.83 -1.21 -19.22
CA CYS A 22 -22.58 0.11 -18.62
C CYS A 22 -23.46 0.34 -17.39
N THR A 23 -23.29 -0.47 -16.36
CA THR A 23 -23.69 -0.03 -15.03
C THR A 23 -22.48 0.68 -14.41
N SER A 24 -22.38 2.00 -14.61
CA SER A 24 -21.67 2.85 -13.67
C SER A 24 -22.39 2.64 -12.34
N SER A 25 -21.84 1.80 -11.48
CA SER A 25 -22.44 1.60 -10.16
C SER A 25 -22.26 2.91 -9.40
N ASP A 26 -23.36 3.56 -9.03
CA ASP A 26 -23.31 4.68 -8.11
C ASP A 26 -22.56 4.26 -6.83
N PRO A 27 -21.77 5.17 -6.23
CA PRO A 27 -21.04 4.86 -5.02
C PRO A 27 -22.02 4.38 -3.92
N GLN A 28 -21.76 3.20 -3.39
CA GLN A 28 -22.59 2.52 -2.40
C GLN A 28 -22.05 2.76 -0.99
N THR A 29 -22.72 2.19 0.03
CA THR A 29 -22.10 2.06 1.35
C THR A 29 -20.89 1.14 1.25
N PHE A 30 -19.92 1.32 2.14
CA PHE A 30 -18.69 0.54 2.13
C PHE A 30 -18.95 -0.97 2.24
N GLU A 31 -19.85 -1.38 3.14
CA GLU A 31 -20.22 -2.78 3.35
C GLU A 31 -20.82 -3.40 2.09
N LYS A 32 -21.70 -2.66 1.42
CA LYS A 32 -22.34 -3.16 0.21
C LYS A 32 -21.33 -3.25 -0.93
N ALA A 33 -20.47 -2.24 -1.09
CA ALA A 33 -19.42 -2.25 -2.10
C ALA A 33 -18.42 -3.39 -1.89
N ALA A 34 -18.01 -3.66 -0.64
CA ALA A 34 -17.14 -4.79 -0.32
C ALA A 34 -17.81 -6.14 -0.64
N SER A 35 -19.11 -6.27 -0.33
CA SER A 35 -19.90 -7.46 -0.68
C SER A 35 -20.02 -7.64 -2.19
N ASP A 36 -20.35 -6.59 -2.93
CA ASP A 36 -20.50 -6.65 -4.38
C ASP A 36 -19.17 -6.96 -5.09
N ALA A 37 -18.05 -6.38 -4.63
CA ALA A 37 -16.72 -6.70 -5.16
C ALA A 37 -16.38 -8.18 -4.94
N THR A 38 -16.67 -8.70 -3.74
CA THR A 38 -16.44 -10.12 -3.40
C THR A 38 -17.28 -11.06 -4.26
N ASP A 39 -18.58 -10.80 -4.39
CA ASP A 39 -19.48 -11.64 -5.18
C ASP A 39 -19.07 -11.65 -6.66
N ARG A 40 -18.72 -10.49 -7.22
CA ARG A 40 -18.21 -10.38 -8.61
C ARG A 40 -16.88 -11.11 -8.80
N LEU A 41 -16.00 -11.08 -7.79
CA LEU A 41 -14.75 -11.84 -7.83
C LEU A 41 -15.03 -13.33 -7.88
N VAL A 42 -15.84 -13.83 -6.97
CA VAL A 42 -16.15 -15.27 -6.86
C VAL A 42 -16.94 -15.76 -8.08
N ALA A 43 -17.84 -14.98 -8.65
CA ALA A 43 -18.58 -15.34 -9.86
C ALA A 43 -17.68 -15.67 -11.06
N GLN A 44 -16.48 -15.08 -11.13
CA GLN A 44 -15.50 -15.37 -12.17
C GLN A 44 -14.79 -16.72 -11.95
N THR A 45 -14.71 -17.19 -10.71
CA THR A 45 -13.99 -18.43 -10.38
C THR A 45 -14.74 -19.70 -10.81
N GLY A 46 -16.02 -19.61 -11.10
CA GLY A 46 -16.80 -20.72 -11.67
C GLY A 46 -16.40 -21.11 -13.10
N LYS A 47 -15.63 -20.25 -13.79
CA LYS A 47 -15.13 -20.44 -15.16
C LYS A 47 -13.62 -20.82 -15.17
N LEU A 48 -13.06 -21.30 -14.08
CA LEU A 48 -11.65 -21.69 -14.01
C LEU A 48 -11.32 -22.79 -15.02
N PRO A 49 -10.09 -22.79 -15.59
CA PRO A 49 -9.73 -23.64 -16.72
C PRO A 49 -10.00 -25.12 -16.49
N ALA A 50 -10.47 -25.80 -17.54
CA ALA A 50 -10.89 -27.18 -17.55
C ALA A 50 -9.84 -28.22 -17.09
N PHE A 51 -8.56 -27.83 -16.93
CA PHE A 51 -7.54 -28.75 -16.42
C PHE A 51 -7.72 -29.07 -14.92
N LEU A 52 -8.21 -28.09 -14.13
CA LEU A 52 -8.57 -28.32 -12.73
C LEU A 52 -9.86 -29.17 -12.61
N ALA A 53 -10.82 -28.96 -13.51
CA ALA A 53 -12.01 -29.78 -13.62
C ALA A 53 -11.68 -31.26 -14.02
N LYS A 54 -10.57 -31.47 -14.74
CA LYS A 54 -10.14 -32.80 -15.15
C LYS A 54 -9.56 -33.67 -14.02
N ILE A 55 -9.00 -33.00 -12.97
CA ILE A 55 -8.58 -33.68 -11.74
C ILE A 55 -9.82 -34.08 -10.90
N GLU A 56 -10.85 -33.24 -10.89
CA GLU A 56 -12.12 -33.52 -10.20
C GLU A 56 -12.89 -34.66 -10.86
N SER A 57 -12.86 -34.79 -12.20
CA SER A 57 -13.60 -35.80 -12.93
C SER A 57 -13.01 -37.22 -12.90
N THR A 58 -11.77 -37.37 -12.44
CA THR A 58 -11.11 -38.69 -12.30
C THR A 58 -11.36 -39.35 -10.94
N LEU A 59 -11.97 -38.64 -10.01
CA LEU A 59 -12.34 -39.18 -8.69
C LEU A 59 -13.84 -39.53 -8.69
N THR A 60 -14.14 -40.79 -8.59
CA THR A 60 -15.51 -41.35 -8.61
C THR A 60 -16.40 -40.93 -7.43
N LYS A 61 -15.88 -40.29 -6.41
CA LYS A 61 -16.58 -39.48 -5.37
C LYS A 61 -15.61 -38.40 -4.89
N PRO A 62 -15.81 -37.13 -5.25
CA PRO A 62 -14.98 -36.06 -4.70
C PRO A 62 -15.21 -35.96 -3.18
N ASP A 63 -14.16 -36.22 -2.41
CA ASP A 63 -14.15 -35.86 -0.99
C ASP A 63 -14.29 -34.34 -0.90
N PRO A 64 -15.31 -33.80 -0.18
CA PRO A 64 -15.49 -32.37 -0.02
C PRO A 64 -14.26 -31.65 0.55
N LYS A 65 -13.35 -32.38 1.21
CA LYS A 65 -12.08 -31.85 1.71
C LYS A 65 -11.02 -31.72 0.62
N LEU A 66 -11.08 -32.52 -0.46
CA LEU A 66 -10.11 -32.49 -1.58
C LEU A 66 -10.45 -31.42 -2.63
N THR A 67 -11.66 -30.85 -2.59
CA THR A 67 -12.16 -29.85 -3.54
C THR A 67 -12.05 -28.43 -3.00
N ARG A 68 -11.58 -28.23 -1.74
CA ARG A 68 -11.43 -26.89 -1.17
C ARG A 68 -10.25 -26.16 -1.81
N ARG A 69 -10.53 -24.94 -2.25
CA ARG A 69 -9.55 -24.00 -2.82
C ARG A 69 -8.89 -23.23 -1.69
N THR A 70 -7.62 -23.53 -1.42
CA THR A 70 -6.87 -22.86 -0.36
C THR A 70 -6.42 -21.47 -0.80
N VAL A 71 -6.79 -20.45 -0.03
CA VAL A 71 -6.50 -19.03 -0.30
C VAL A 71 -5.70 -18.46 0.85
N ILE A 72 -4.61 -17.77 0.53
CA ILE A 72 -3.91 -16.86 1.45
C ILE A 72 -4.22 -15.42 1.07
N ILE A 73 -4.20 -14.53 2.05
CA ILE A 73 -4.48 -13.10 1.85
C ILE A 73 -3.25 -12.31 2.23
N ASP A 74 -2.62 -11.66 1.24
CA ASP A 74 -1.64 -10.61 1.54
C ASP A 74 -2.40 -9.38 2.02
N PRO A 75 -2.05 -8.79 3.18
CA PRO A 75 -2.80 -7.70 3.78
C PRO A 75 -3.13 -6.56 2.80
N MET A 76 -4.40 -6.14 2.82
CA MET A 76 -4.91 -5.12 1.91
C MET A 76 -4.34 -3.74 2.24
N ILE A 77 -4.09 -2.92 1.21
CA ILE A 77 -3.43 -1.63 1.33
C ILE A 77 -4.20 -0.48 0.65
N ASP A 78 -3.93 0.74 1.10
CA ASP A 78 -4.25 1.96 0.37
C ASP A 78 -3.27 2.16 -0.79
N THR A 79 -3.76 2.44 -2.00
CA THR A 79 -2.90 2.53 -3.20
C THR A 79 -2.03 3.78 -3.24
N ILE A 80 -2.44 4.86 -2.56
CA ILE A 80 -1.73 6.13 -2.59
C ILE A 80 -0.53 6.06 -1.66
N THR A 81 -0.75 5.54 -0.45
CA THR A 81 0.26 5.53 0.61
C THR A 81 1.04 4.21 0.69
N GLY A 82 0.50 3.12 0.12
CA GLY A 82 1.04 1.77 0.28
C GLY A 82 0.83 1.20 1.69
N GLN A 83 0.00 1.84 2.51
CA GLN A 83 -0.15 1.52 3.92
C GLN A 83 -1.39 0.66 4.20
N GLN A 84 -1.32 -0.13 5.25
CA GLN A 84 -2.48 -0.68 5.90
C GLN A 84 -3.14 0.37 6.80
N THR A 85 -4.43 0.58 6.61
CA THR A 85 -5.27 1.47 7.42
C THR A 85 -6.41 0.68 8.06
N GLU A 86 -7.09 1.25 9.05
CA GLU A 86 -8.28 0.62 9.64
C GLU A 86 -9.34 0.32 8.59
N ALA A 87 -9.49 1.17 7.56
CA ALA A 87 -10.39 0.91 6.43
C ALA A 87 -9.97 -0.31 5.60
N THR A 88 -8.66 -0.51 5.33
CA THR A 88 -8.18 -1.68 4.58
C THR A 88 -8.32 -2.96 5.39
N VAL A 89 -8.09 -2.90 6.70
CA VAL A 89 -8.34 -4.03 7.64
C VAL A 89 -9.82 -4.38 7.68
N LEU A 90 -10.69 -3.38 7.73
CA LEU A 90 -12.14 -3.59 7.66
C LEU A 90 -12.55 -4.23 6.32
N PHE A 91 -11.99 -3.76 5.20
CA PHE A 91 -12.25 -4.32 3.88
C PHE A 91 -11.87 -5.81 3.82
N GLU A 92 -10.66 -6.15 4.22
CA GLU A 92 -10.19 -7.53 4.29
C GLU A 92 -11.11 -8.42 5.12
N ARG A 93 -11.48 -7.95 6.32
CA ARG A 93 -12.39 -8.66 7.21
C ARG A 93 -13.76 -8.91 6.55
N ARG A 94 -14.33 -7.91 5.87
CA ARG A 94 -15.62 -8.06 5.16
C ARG A 94 -15.55 -9.07 4.03
N VAL A 95 -14.47 -9.03 3.25
CA VAL A 95 -14.23 -10.00 2.16
C VAL A 95 -14.13 -11.43 2.72
N VAL A 96 -13.31 -11.64 3.74
CA VAL A 96 -13.14 -12.96 4.38
C VAL A 96 -14.46 -13.47 4.96
N GLN A 97 -15.18 -12.64 5.72
CA GLN A 97 -16.47 -13.02 6.29
C GLN A 97 -17.49 -13.41 5.21
N ARG A 98 -17.57 -12.63 4.11
CA ARG A 98 -18.46 -12.90 2.99
C ARG A 98 -18.10 -14.23 2.31
N MET A 99 -16.83 -14.41 1.98
CA MET A 99 -16.37 -15.64 1.32
C MET A 99 -16.57 -16.87 2.21
N ALA A 100 -16.22 -16.80 3.49
CA ALA A 100 -16.36 -17.92 4.41
C ALA A 100 -17.84 -18.32 4.64
N SER A 101 -18.75 -17.35 4.65
CA SER A 101 -20.18 -17.64 4.89
C SER A 101 -20.95 -18.12 3.67
N LEU A 102 -20.62 -17.63 2.47
CA LEU A 102 -21.42 -17.91 1.26
C LEU A 102 -20.72 -18.83 0.25
N TYR A 103 -19.39 -19.02 0.36
CA TYR A 103 -18.58 -19.72 -0.61
C TYR A 103 -17.71 -20.80 0.07
N PRO A 104 -18.31 -21.87 0.61
CA PRO A 104 -17.60 -22.87 1.43
C PRO A 104 -16.52 -23.66 0.68
N GLN A 105 -16.46 -23.54 -0.64
CA GLN A 105 -15.39 -24.11 -1.46
C GLN A 105 -14.03 -23.41 -1.25
N PHE A 106 -14.00 -22.23 -0.60
CA PHE A 106 -12.75 -21.54 -0.26
C PHE A 106 -12.35 -21.81 1.20
N GLU A 107 -11.10 -22.18 1.41
CA GLU A 107 -10.48 -22.33 2.73
C GLU A 107 -9.39 -21.29 2.88
N PHE A 108 -9.52 -20.42 3.89
CA PHE A 108 -8.53 -19.37 4.16
C PHE A 108 -7.44 -19.92 5.08
N LEU A 109 -6.20 -19.76 4.64
CA LEU A 109 -5.00 -20.01 5.42
C LEU A 109 -4.39 -18.67 5.86
N THR A 110 -3.76 -18.65 7.03
CA THR A 110 -2.99 -17.48 7.48
C THR A 110 -1.84 -17.21 6.52
N PHE A 111 -1.56 -15.92 6.26
CA PHE A 111 -0.47 -15.51 5.39
C PHE A 111 0.88 -15.64 6.13
N GLN A 112 1.39 -16.85 6.14
CA GLN A 112 2.63 -17.28 6.79
C GLN A 112 3.42 -18.17 5.86
N ALA A 113 4.73 -18.18 5.98
CA ALA A 113 5.63 -18.96 5.13
C ALA A 113 5.27 -20.46 5.10
N ALA A 114 4.86 -21.03 6.23
CA ALA A 114 4.46 -22.43 6.35
C ALA A 114 3.22 -22.79 5.51
N ASN A 115 2.37 -21.83 5.19
CA ASN A 115 1.13 -22.04 4.42
C ASN A 115 1.29 -21.78 2.92
N LEU A 116 2.37 -21.12 2.49
CA LEU A 116 2.57 -20.77 1.07
C LEU A 116 2.58 -22.01 0.16
N ALA A 117 3.26 -23.09 0.58
CA ALA A 117 3.32 -24.32 -0.20
C ALA A 117 1.96 -25.05 -0.32
N ARG A 118 1.01 -24.77 0.58
CA ARG A 118 -0.32 -25.34 0.62
C ARG A 118 -1.36 -24.46 -0.08
N ALA A 119 -1.07 -23.19 -0.24
CA ALA A 119 -1.97 -22.23 -0.83
C ALA A 119 -2.01 -22.39 -2.36
N GLN A 120 -3.22 -22.45 -2.91
CA GLN A 120 -3.44 -22.46 -4.35
C GLN A 120 -3.58 -21.04 -4.91
N TYR A 121 -4.19 -20.17 -4.14
CA TYR A 121 -4.52 -18.82 -4.55
C TYR A 121 -4.01 -17.77 -3.55
N LEU A 122 -3.66 -16.63 -4.11
CA LEU A 122 -3.35 -15.40 -3.38
C LEU A 122 -4.46 -14.39 -3.64
N LEU A 123 -5.08 -13.90 -2.59
CA LEU A 123 -6.03 -12.79 -2.63
C LEU A 123 -5.28 -11.50 -2.28
N THR A 124 -5.38 -10.51 -3.15
CA THR A 124 -4.91 -9.14 -2.93
C THR A 124 -6.09 -8.18 -2.99
N GLY A 125 -6.01 -7.07 -2.26
CA GLY A 125 -7.05 -6.05 -2.26
C GLY A 125 -6.51 -4.65 -2.01
N THR A 126 -7.11 -3.65 -2.66
CA THR A 126 -6.71 -2.25 -2.48
C THR A 126 -7.91 -1.33 -2.32
N ILE A 127 -7.70 -0.26 -1.55
CA ILE A 127 -8.57 0.92 -1.55
C ILE A 127 -7.87 2.01 -2.34
N ALA A 128 -8.53 2.55 -3.37
CA ALA A 128 -8.01 3.62 -4.21
C ALA A 128 -8.98 4.78 -4.24
N ARG A 129 -8.51 6.01 -4.04
CA ARG A 129 -9.35 7.20 -4.24
C ARG A 129 -9.66 7.40 -5.71
N VAL A 130 -10.91 7.73 -6.00
CA VAL A 130 -11.35 8.07 -7.35
C VAL A 130 -11.36 9.58 -7.47
N PRO A 131 -10.72 10.16 -8.51
CA PRO A 131 -10.86 11.58 -8.79
C PRO A 131 -12.35 11.93 -8.97
N THR A 132 -12.85 12.83 -8.14
CA THR A 132 -14.23 13.30 -8.21
C THR A 132 -14.28 14.66 -8.89
N ALA A 133 -15.36 14.95 -9.62
CA ALA A 133 -15.64 16.31 -10.10
C ALA A 133 -15.68 17.29 -8.92
N PRO A 134 -15.44 18.61 -9.12
CA PRO A 134 -15.31 19.59 -8.04
C PRO A 134 -16.46 19.63 -7.02
N LEU A 135 -17.65 19.14 -7.40
CA LEU A 135 -18.84 19.04 -6.53
C LEU A 135 -19.24 17.59 -6.24
N GLY A 136 -18.43 16.62 -6.64
CA GLY A 136 -18.70 15.19 -6.40
C GLY A 136 -18.38 14.78 -4.97
N LYS A 137 -19.12 13.79 -4.45
CA LYS A 137 -18.83 13.22 -3.12
C LYS A 137 -17.56 12.39 -3.20
N PRO A 138 -16.69 12.47 -2.17
CA PRO A 138 -15.51 11.64 -2.09
C PRO A 138 -15.85 10.15 -2.24
N THR A 139 -15.17 9.49 -3.14
CA THR A 139 -15.44 8.09 -3.52
C THR A 139 -14.14 7.29 -3.55
N VAL A 140 -14.22 6.07 -3.04
CA VAL A 140 -13.12 5.11 -3.12
C VAL A 140 -13.53 3.92 -3.97
N ARG A 141 -12.55 3.35 -4.66
CA ARG A 141 -12.66 2.10 -5.41
C ARG A 141 -12.04 0.98 -4.61
N LEU A 142 -12.83 -0.04 -4.32
CA LEU A 142 -12.40 -1.27 -3.67
C LEU A 142 -12.04 -2.27 -4.76
N ASN A 143 -10.77 -2.63 -4.89
CA ASN A 143 -10.31 -3.60 -5.87
C ASN A 143 -9.94 -4.90 -5.17
N LEU A 144 -10.20 -6.03 -5.83
CA LEU A 144 -9.81 -7.38 -5.41
C LEU A 144 -9.26 -8.14 -6.61
N ALA A 145 -8.22 -8.93 -6.39
CA ALA A 145 -7.74 -9.89 -7.37
C ALA A 145 -7.41 -11.22 -6.72
N LEU A 146 -7.71 -12.31 -7.43
CA LEU A 146 -7.36 -13.65 -7.06
C LEU A 146 -6.34 -14.18 -8.07
N THR A 147 -5.12 -14.48 -7.60
CA THR A 147 -4.01 -14.95 -8.42
C THR A 147 -3.77 -16.42 -8.11
N GLU A 148 -3.67 -17.28 -9.13
CA GLU A 148 -3.21 -18.65 -8.95
C GLU A 148 -1.70 -18.67 -8.74
N LEU A 149 -1.24 -19.17 -7.59
CA LEU A 149 0.17 -19.09 -7.21
C LEU A 149 1.08 -19.94 -8.12
N ARG A 150 0.58 -21.07 -8.62
CA ARG A 150 1.36 -21.98 -9.47
C ARG A 150 1.71 -21.36 -10.83
N SER A 151 0.77 -20.69 -11.47
CA SER A 151 0.95 -20.09 -12.81
C SER A 151 1.36 -18.60 -12.73
N GLY A 152 1.08 -17.95 -11.61
CA GLY A 152 1.20 -16.52 -11.47
C GLY A 152 0.15 -15.74 -12.27
N VAL A 153 -0.96 -16.38 -12.68
CA VAL A 153 -2.02 -15.76 -13.47
C VAL A 153 -3.14 -15.26 -12.56
N VAL A 154 -3.59 -14.02 -12.78
CA VAL A 154 -4.80 -13.49 -12.15
C VAL A 154 -6.00 -14.21 -12.75
N VAL A 155 -6.72 -14.99 -11.95
CA VAL A 155 -7.87 -15.81 -12.40
C VAL A 155 -9.20 -15.09 -12.23
N ALA A 156 -9.26 -14.12 -11.34
CA ALA A 156 -10.43 -13.26 -11.14
C ALA A 156 -9.99 -11.88 -10.66
N GLN A 157 -10.70 -10.84 -11.11
CA GLN A 157 -10.50 -9.46 -10.68
C GLN A 157 -11.87 -8.78 -10.62
N ALA A 158 -12.12 -8.06 -9.53
CA ALA A 158 -13.36 -7.32 -9.38
C ALA A 158 -13.13 -6.01 -8.65
N TRP A 159 -14.05 -5.08 -8.83
CA TRP A 159 -14.06 -3.82 -8.10
C TRP A 159 -15.48 -3.32 -7.86
N SER A 160 -15.61 -2.45 -6.89
CA SER A 160 -16.84 -1.70 -6.62
C SER A 160 -16.51 -0.30 -6.09
N LEU A 161 -17.47 0.63 -6.22
CA LEU A 161 -17.33 1.99 -5.72
C LEU A 161 -18.03 2.15 -4.37
N ALA A 162 -17.33 2.70 -3.40
CA ALA A 162 -17.87 3.04 -2.09
C ALA A 162 -17.77 4.54 -1.83
N ARG A 163 -18.73 5.09 -1.06
CA ARG A 163 -18.57 6.43 -0.51
C ARG A 163 -17.45 6.43 0.51
N GLU A 164 -16.63 7.48 0.51
CA GLU A 164 -15.53 7.63 1.47
C GLU A 164 -16.04 8.08 2.86
N GLU A 165 -17.31 8.47 2.98
CA GLU A 165 -17.91 8.94 4.22
C GLU A 165 -17.75 7.92 5.36
N ASN A 166 -17.20 8.36 6.49
CA ASN A 166 -16.98 7.56 7.71
C ASN A 166 -15.97 6.40 7.58
N LEU A 167 -15.11 6.39 6.56
CA LEU A 167 -14.03 5.44 6.51
C LEU A 167 -12.88 5.88 7.41
N ASP A 168 -12.52 5.05 8.36
CA ASP A 168 -11.34 5.28 9.19
C ASP A 168 -10.08 4.92 8.41
N GLN A 169 -9.39 5.95 7.92
CA GLN A 169 -8.15 5.82 7.17
C GLN A 169 -6.90 5.90 8.06
N THR A 170 -7.07 5.85 9.38
CA THR A 170 -5.94 5.84 10.32
C THR A 170 -5.01 4.67 9.98
N PRO A 171 -3.70 4.92 9.75
CA PRO A 171 -2.73 3.85 9.55
C PRO A 171 -2.68 2.93 10.77
N THR A 172 -2.53 1.63 10.56
CA THR A 172 -2.25 0.69 11.65
C THR A 172 -0.95 1.08 12.36
N ARG A 173 -0.74 0.59 13.59
CA ARG A 173 0.37 1.03 14.45
C ARG A 173 1.72 1.05 13.73
N TYR A 174 2.09 -0.03 13.05
CA TYR A 174 3.34 -0.10 12.29
C TYR A 174 3.47 1.06 11.30
N TYR A 175 2.48 1.25 10.44
CA TYR A 175 2.51 2.29 9.40
C TYR A 175 2.40 3.72 9.95
N ARG A 176 1.76 3.89 11.10
CA ARG A 176 1.75 5.17 11.81
C ARG A 176 3.13 5.52 12.33
N ASP A 177 3.82 4.53 12.93
CA ASP A 177 5.10 4.72 13.61
C ASP A 177 6.30 4.78 12.62
N VAL A 178 6.16 4.24 11.39
CA VAL A 178 7.21 4.27 10.35
C VAL A 178 7.67 5.69 10.05
N PRO A 179 8.99 5.96 10.06
CA PRO A 179 9.55 7.30 9.86
C PRO A 179 9.46 7.82 8.43
N VAL A 180 9.23 6.92 7.45
CA VAL A 180 9.20 7.22 6.02
C VAL A 180 7.90 6.75 5.36
N LEU A 181 7.59 7.29 4.19
CA LEU A 181 6.55 6.72 3.34
C LEU A 181 7.09 5.47 2.66
N ILE A 182 6.35 4.36 2.80
CA ILE A 182 6.72 3.08 2.18
C ILE A 182 5.90 2.89 0.91
N LYS A 183 6.50 3.18 -0.24
CA LYS A 183 5.91 2.90 -1.55
C LYS A 183 7.02 2.47 -2.50
N ASP A 184 7.53 1.26 -2.26
CA ASP A 184 8.58 0.67 -3.09
C ASP A 184 7.98 -0.15 -4.26
N LYS A 185 8.84 -0.68 -5.12
CA LYS A 185 8.43 -1.52 -6.26
C LYS A 185 7.61 -2.75 -5.87
N VAL A 186 7.74 -3.25 -4.63
CA VAL A 186 6.93 -4.38 -4.16
C VAL A 186 5.49 -3.93 -3.94
N VAL A 187 5.29 -2.77 -3.32
CA VAL A 187 3.97 -2.15 -3.12
C VAL A 187 3.32 -1.79 -4.46
N GLU A 188 4.11 -1.25 -5.41
CA GLU A 188 3.61 -0.97 -6.76
C GLU A 188 3.19 -2.24 -7.49
N GLY A 189 4.00 -3.31 -7.41
CA GLY A 189 3.69 -4.61 -7.99
C GLY A 189 2.44 -5.24 -7.36
N TYR A 190 2.25 -5.10 -6.04
CA TYR A 190 1.02 -5.50 -5.36
C TYR A 190 -0.20 -4.77 -5.92
N ALA A 191 -0.15 -3.44 -6.02
CA ALA A 191 -1.25 -2.63 -6.54
C ALA A 191 -1.55 -2.95 -8.01
N THR A 192 -0.51 -3.14 -8.83
CA THR A 192 -0.62 -3.57 -10.23
C THR A 192 -1.30 -4.93 -10.33
N THR A 193 -0.85 -5.93 -9.53
CA THR A 193 -1.47 -7.26 -9.48
C THR A 193 -2.96 -7.18 -9.16
N THR A 194 -3.34 -6.34 -8.19
CA THR A 194 -4.75 -6.21 -7.77
C THR A 194 -5.65 -5.62 -8.86
N THR A 195 -5.09 -4.91 -9.83
CA THR A 195 -5.84 -4.33 -10.95
C THR A 195 -5.62 -5.06 -12.29
N THR A 196 -4.82 -6.12 -12.30
CA THR A 196 -4.50 -6.90 -13.49
C THR A 196 -5.75 -7.65 -13.99
N THR A 197 -5.97 -7.60 -15.30
CA THR A 197 -7.10 -8.27 -15.96
C THR A 197 -7.00 -9.79 -15.85
N PRO A 198 -8.10 -10.51 -15.59
CA PRO A 198 -8.11 -11.96 -15.56
C PRO A 198 -7.54 -12.59 -16.83
N GLY A 199 -6.71 -13.63 -16.66
CA GLY A 199 -5.97 -14.29 -17.72
C GLY A 199 -4.57 -13.72 -17.99
N GLN A 200 -4.25 -12.55 -17.42
CA GLN A 200 -2.92 -11.97 -17.48
C GLN A 200 -2.07 -12.38 -16.27
N ARG A 201 -0.76 -12.32 -16.41
CA ARG A 201 0.16 -12.59 -15.30
C ARG A 201 0.16 -11.44 -14.31
N ALA A 202 0.16 -11.77 -13.03
CA ALA A 202 0.43 -10.83 -11.96
C ALA A 202 1.86 -10.25 -12.07
N ASP A 203 2.14 -9.17 -11.36
CA ASP A 203 3.47 -8.57 -11.36
C ASP A 203 4.53 -9.56 -10.88
N ALA A 204 5.55 -9.79 -11.71
CA ALA A 204 6.57 -10.78 -11.44
C ALA A 204 7.45 -10.38 -10.25
N TYR A 205 7.80 -9.10 -10.15
CA TYR A 205 8.65 -8.59 -9.08
C TYR A 205 8.00 -8.77 -7.71
N TYR A 206 6.68 -8.56 -7.64
CA TYR A 206 5.89 -8.81 -6.44
C TYR A 206 5.81 -10.31 -6.11
N LEU A 207 5.45 -11.17 -7.10
CA LEU A 207 5.29 -12.60 -6.86
C LEU A 207 6.59 -13.30 -6.43
N GLU A 208 7.74 -12.90 -6.97
CA GLU A 208 9.04 -13.41 -6.54
C GLU A 208 9.33 -13.13 -5.07
N ARG A 209 8.67 -12.14 -4.48
CA ARG A 209 8.86 -11.70 -3.09
C ARG A 209 7.78 -12.13 -2.13
N ILE A 210 6.84 -12.96 -2.57
CA ILE A 210 5.71 -13.39 -1.74
C ILE A 210 6.16 -14.18 -0.50
N GLY A 211 7.26 -14.92 -0.60
CA GLY A 211 7.87 -15.60 0.53
C GLY A 211 8.32 -14.62 1.61
N ALA A 212 9.06 -13.58 1.24
CA ALA A 212 9.46 -12.53 2.15
C ALA A 212 8.24 -11.74 2.68
N ALA A 213 7.25 -11.46 1.82
CA ALA A 213 6.03 -10.74 2.20
C ALA A 213 5.26 -11.44 3.32
N SER A 214 5.20 -12.77 3.33
CA SER A 214 4.52 -13.53 4.39
C SER A 214 5.22 -13.40 5.74
N VAL A 215 6.55 -13.42 5.77
CA VAL A 215 7.33 -13.21 7.01
C VAL A 215 7.21 -11.75 7.50
N ILE A 216 7.22 -10.78 6.57
CA ILE A 216 7.02 -9.36 6.87
C ILE A 216 5.62 -9.12 7.46
N SER A 217 4.59 -9.76 6.92
CA SER A 217 3.21 -9.66 7.42
C SER A 217 3.10 -10.18 8.86
N GLU A 218 3.72 -11.32 9.15
CA GLU A 218 3.78 -11.87 10.51
C GLU A 218 4.53 -10.93 11.47
N ALA A 219 5.69 -10.42 11.06
CA ALA A 219 6.46 -9.46 11.83
C ALA A 219 5.67 -8.17 12.11
N THR A 220 4.96 -7.66 11.10
CA THR A 220 4.09 -6.46 11.23
C THR A 220 2.94 -6.70 12.20
N SER A 221 2.33 -7.88 12.16
CA SER A 221 1.28 -8.28 13.09
C SER A 221 1.78 -8.35 14.53
N LEU A 222 2.98 -8.90 14.74
CA LEU A 222 3.65 -8.94 16.05
C LEU A 222 3.98 -7.53 16.55
N TYR A 223 4.46 -6.62 15.68
CA TYR A 223 4.69 -5.23 16.04
C TYR A 223 3.39 -4.52 16.45
N ASN A 224 2.32 -4.71 15.68
CA ASN A 224 1.00 -4.14 15.99
C ASN A 224 0.45 -4.66 17.33
N ALA A 225 0.80 -5.90 17.70
CA ALA A 225 0.48 -6.52 18.99
C ALA A 225 1.49 -6.17 20.12
N GLU A 226 2.40 -5.24 19.91
CA GLU A 226 3.45 -4.78 20.84
C GLU A 226 4.48 -5.86 21.24
N LYS A 227 4.54 -6.97 20.50
CA LYS A 227 5.53 -8.04 20.68
C LYS A 227 6.82 -7.71 19.94
N TYR A 228 7.48 -6.63 20.37
CA TYR A 228 8.60 -6.02 19.63
C TYR A 228 9.82 -6.93 19.47
N GLN A 229 10.11 -7.78 20.48
CA GLN A 229 11.23 -8.73 20.40
C GLN A 229 10.98 -9.80 19.34
N ASP A 230 9.75 -10.34 19.29
CA ASP A 230 9.38 -11.36 18.31
C ASP A 230 9.31 -10.73 16.91
N ALA A 231 8.75 -9.51 16.80
CA ALA A 231 8.71 -8.75 15.56
C ALA A 231 10.11 -8.52 14.98
N LEU A 232 11.07 -8.08 15.83
CA LEU A 232 12.47 -7.90 15.44
C LEU A 232 13.09 -9.18 14.91
N GLY A 233 12.84 -10.31 15.59
CA GLY A 233 13.30 -11.63 15.16
C GLY A 233 12.80 -11.99 13.76
N GLN A 234 11.50 -11.79 13.51
CA GLN A 234 10.90 -12.07 12.20
C GLN A 234 11.38 -11.10 11.10
N TYR A 235 11.55 -9.80 11.39
CA TYR A 235 12.14 -8.87 10.41
C TYR A 235 13.58 -9.24 10.04
N ARG A 236 14.40 -9.69 11.00
CA ARG A 236 15.76 -10.20 10.73
C ARG A 236 15.72 -11.48 9.88
N THR A 237 14.75 -12.37 10.14
CA THR A 237 14.50 -13.55 9.31
C THR A 237 14.12 -13.15 7.87
N ALA A 238 13.23 -12.19 7.71
CA ALA A 238 12.89 -11.66 6.38
C ALA A 238 14.13 -11.07 5.68
N LEU A 239 14.95 -10.27 6.39
CA LEU A 239 16.16 -9.65 5.85
C LEU A 239 17.18 -10.67 5.36
N SER A 240 17.28 -11.84 5.99
CA SER A 240 18.22 -12.90 5.60
C SER A 240 17.86 -13.60 4.28
N SER A 241 16.65 -13.37 3.75
CA SER A 241 16.24 -13.88 2.43
C SER A 241 16.78 -13.01 1.30
N PRO A 242 17.05 -13.55 0.10
CA PRO A 242 17.52 -12.76 -1.05
C PRO A 242 16.58 -11.62 -1.45
N GLN A 243 15.28 -11.75 -1.17
CA GLN A 243 14.24 -10.77 -1.46
C GLN A 243 13.90 -9.90 -0.24
N GLY A 244 14.65 -10.02 0.86
CA GLY A 244 14.36 -9.36 2.13
C GLY A 244 14.84 -7.91 2.23
N GLU A 245 15.73 -7.47 1.35
CA GLU A 245 16.19 -6.07 1.33
C GLU A 245 15.06 -5.17 0.80
N GLN A 246 14.18 -4.76 1.70
CA GLN A 246 12.98 -3.94 1.41
C GLN A 246 12.83 -2.83 2.44
N LEU A 247 12.24 -1.70 2.04
CA LEU A 247 11.93 -0.59 2.96
C LEU A 247 11.09 -1.05 4.17
N ARG A 248 10.13 -1.95 3.95
CA ARG A 248 9.28 -2.50 5.02
C ARG A 248 10.08 -3.26 6.07
N VAL A 249 11.08 -4.04 5.65
CA VAL A 249 11.92 -4.83 6.55
C VAL A 249 12.83 -3.93 7.36
N GLN A 250 13.55 -3.01 6.71
CA GLN A 250 14.44 -2.08 7.41
C GLN A 250 13.67 -1.16 8.35
N SER A 251 12.47 -0.72 7.95
CA SER A 251 11.56 0.05 8.82
C SER A 251 11.11 -0.76 10.04
N GLY A 252 10.81 -2.04 9.86
CA GLY A 252 10.42 -2.92 10.97
C GLY A 252 11.56 -3.17 11.95
N ILE A 253 12.79 -3.37 11.47
CA ILE A 253 14.00 -3.48 12.31
C ILE A 253 14.21 -2.17 13.06
N TYR A 254 14.16 -1.02 12.35
CA TYR A 254 14.29 0.29 12.98
C TYR A 254 13.29 0.49 14.13
N LEU A 255 12.02 0.30 13.84
CA LEU A 255 10.93 0.52 14.81
C LEU A 255 11.04 -0.41 16.02
N SER A 256 11.22 -1.72 15.78
CA SER A 256 11.32 -2.71 16.85
C SER A 256 12.54 -2.45 17.71
N SER A 257 13.70 -2.12 17.10
CA SER A 257 14.92 -1.78 17.82
C SER A 257 14.78 -0.51 18.65
N MET A 258 14.11 0.53 18.14
CA MET A 258 13.77 1.74 18.90
C MET A 258 12.91 1.43 20.13
N ARG A 259 11.88 0.57 19.99
CA ARG A 259 11.01 0.16 21.10
C ARG A 259 11.73 -0.66 22.16
N LEU A 260 12.78 -1.38 21.78
CA LEU A 260 13.60 -2.21 22.66
C LEU A 260 14.82 -1.47 23.23
N GLY A 261 15.07 -0.22 22.83
CA GLY A 261 16.23 0.56 23.24
C GLY A 261 17.54 0.18 22.53
N ASN A 262 17.48 -0.62 21.46
CA ASN A 262 18.62 -1.04 20.64
C ASN A 262 19.01 0.06 19.66
N THR A 263 19.52 1.18 20.18
CA THR A 263 19.74 2.42 19.40
C THR A 263 20.73 2.24 18.25
N ALA A 264 21.80 1.47 18.44
CA ALA A 264 22.80 1.23 17.39
C ALA A 264 22.22 0.49 16.18
N GLU A 265 21.43 -0.55 16.43
CA GLU A 265 20.75 -1.29 15.34
C GLU A 265 19.66 -0.44 14.67
N ALA A 266 18.94 0.36 15.44
CA ALA A 266 17.96 1.29 14.89
C ALA A 266 18.64 2.32 13.97
N GLU A 267 19.75 2.91 14.37
CA GLU A 267 20.51 3.85 13.56
C GLU A 267 21.02 3.20 12.26
N GLN A 268 21.56 1.97 12.34
CA GLN A 268 21.99 1.22 11.15
C GLN A 268 20.82 0.94 10.20
N ALA A 269 19.68 0.48 10.72
CA ALA A 269 18.49 0.20 9.93
C ALA A 269 17.95 1.48 9.27
N PHE A 270 17.96 2.62 9.97
CA PHE A 270 17.55 3.89 9.38
C PHE A 270 18.50 4.32 8.26
N GLY A 271 19.80 4.13 8.40
CA GLY A 271 20.76 4.35 7.31
C GLY A 271 20.43 3.52 6.06
N ARG A 272 20.05 2.25 6.25
CA ARG A 272 19.60 1.39 5.12
C ARG A 272 18.30 1.88 4.50
N ILE A 273 17.33 2.37 5.30
CA ILE A 273 16.11 3.01 4.78
C ILE A 273 16.47 4.20 3.87
N VAL A 274 17.40 5.04 4.32
CA VAL A 274 17.83 6.21 3.53
C VAL A 274 18.52 5.77 2.23
N ALA A 275 19.44 4.82 2.30
CA ALA A 275 20.14 4.30 1.13
C ALA A 275 19.16 3.74 0.08
N LEU A 276 18.16 2.95 0.51
CA LEU A 276 17.11 2.44 -0.37
C LEU A 276 16.24 3.58 -0.93
N GLY A 277 15.83 4.53 -0.09
CA GLY A 277 15.04 5.68 -0.52
C GLY A 277 15.76 6.55 -1.55
N ILE A 278 17.07 6.71 -1.44
CA ILE A 278 17.91 7.38 -2.43
C ILE A 278 17.97 6.55 -3.73
N ALA A 279 18.21 5.26 -3.63
CA ALA A 279 18.33 4.37 -4.80
C ALA A 279 17.04 4.31 -5.63
N TYR A 280 15.87 4.42 -4.98
CA TYR A 280 14.56 4.44 -5.65
C TYR A 280 14.05 5.85 -5.99
N ASN A 281 14.77 6.89 -5.57
CA ASN A 281 14.34 8.30 -5.64
C ASN A 281 13.00 8.57 -4.93
N GLU A 282 12.78 7.92 -3.79
CA GLU A 282 11.51 7.92 -3.03
C GLU A 282 11.75 8.08 -1.53
N LEU A 283 12.58 9.03 -1.13
CA LEU A 283 12.84 9.28 0.29
C LEU A 283 11.89 10.37 0.84
N GLY A 284 10.73 9.98 1.33
CA GLY A 284 9.79 10.85 2.06
C GLY A 284 9.89 10.63 3.56
N VAL A 285 10.49 11.55 4.29
CA VAL A 285 10.66 11.45 5.75
C VAL A 285 9.61 12.29 6.49
N LYS A 286 8.99 11.69 7.49
CA LYS A 286 7.95 12.32 8.31
C LYS A 286 8.55 13.23 9.39
N PHE A 287 9.12 14.35 9.00
CA PHE A 287 9.48 15.39 9.97
C PHE A 287 8.25 16.20 10.37
N LEU A 288 7.86 16.11 11.62
CA LEU A 288 6.77 16.91 12.17
C LEU A 288 7.32 18.24 12.72
N PHE A 289 6.54 19.30 12.52
CA PHE A 289 6.86 20.66 12.97
C PHE A 289 5.76 21.15 13.90
N ASN A 290 6.10 22.04 14.81
CA ASN A 290 5.11 22.74 15.60
C ASN A 290 4.12 23.50 14.68
N PRO A 291 2.84 23.63 15.05
CA PRO A 291 1.85 24.34 14.25
C PRO A 291 2.31 25.76 13.89
N GLY A 292 2.21 26.12 12.61
CA GLY A 292 2.64 27.44 12.12
C GLY A 292 4.15 27.75 12.22
N SER A 293 4.98 26.80 12.68
CA SER A 293 6.40 27.00 12.95
C SER A 293 7.29 26.24 11.96
N THR A 294 8.56 26.62 11.92
CA THR A 294 9.65 25.91 11.24
C THR A 294 10.47 25.03 12.18
N GLU A 295 10.18 25.07 13.48
CA GLU A 295 10.84 24.21 14.46
C GLU A 295 10.23 22.82 14.46
N PHE A 296 11.06 21.81 14.67
CA PHE A 296 10.61 20.45 14.86
C PHE A 296 9.68 20.35 16.07
N TRP A 297 8.81 19.35 16.04
CA TRP A 297 7.87 19.09 17.12
C TRP A 297 8.57 19.07 18.48
N SER A 298 8.00 19.75 19.46
CA SER A 298 8.65 19.97 20.76
C SER A 298 8.66 18.74 21.68
N ASP A 299 7.78 17.74 21.44
CA ASP A 299 7.78 16.52 22.24
C ASP A 299 8.95 15.59 21.83
N PRO A 300 9.92 15.33 22.75
CA PRO A 300 11.05 14.46 22.48
C PRO A 300 10.67 13.01 22.12
N LYS A 301 9.49 12.54 22.50
CA LYS A 301 9.00 11.22 22.11
C LYS A 301 8.78 11.13 20.59
N ILE A 302 8.53 12.25 19.94
CA ILE A 302 8.31 12.35 18.50
C ILE A 302 9.59 12.77 17.79
N SER A 303 10.22 13.85 18.24
CA SER A 303 11.35 14.46 17.54
C SER A 303 12.73 13.99 18.01
N GLY A 304 12.81 13.20 19.08
CA GLY A 304 14.07 12.80 19.68
C GLY A 304 15.01 12.02 18.75
N ALA A 305 14.46 11.34 17.74
CA ALA A 305 15.24 10.63 16.73
C ALA A 305 15.69 11.49 15.54
N TYR A 306 15.21 12.73 15.40
CA TYR A 306 15.43 13.55 14.20
C TYR A 306 16.91 13.92 13.97
N GLY A 307 17.68 14.12 15.04
CA GLY A 307 19.12 14.30 14.93
C GLY A 307 19.83 13.10 14.29
N MET A 308 19.49 11.90 14.74
CA MET A 308 20.00 10.67 14.14
C MET A 308 19.55 10.52 12.67
N TRP A 309 18.28 10.81 12.36
CA TRP A 309 17.79 10.76 10.99
C TRP A 309 18.56 11.71 10.06
N LEU A 310 18.79 12.94 10.49
CA LEU A 310 19.54 13.93 9.71
C LEU A 310 20.98 13.48 9.45
N ARG A 311 21.67 12.92 10.47
CA ARG A 311 23.01 12.36 10.29
C ARG A 311 23.04 11.24 9.25
N GLN A 312 22.08 10.30 9.32
CA GLN A 312 22.02 9.19 8.36
C GLN A 312 21.66 9.67 6.95
N ILE A 313 20.73 10.63 6.81
CA ILE A 313 20.41 11.23 5.51
C ILE A 313 21.65 11.91 4.92
N ALA A 314 22.37 12.70 5.72
CA ALA A 314 23.60 13.36 5.29
C ALA A 314 24.66 12.35 4.84
N ARG A 315 24.91 11.33 5.66
CA ARG A 315 25.88 10.27 5.38
C ARG A 315 25.60 9.53 4.07
N GLU A 316 24.38 9.04 3.91
CA GLU A 316 24.01 8.24 2.73
C GLU A 316 23.95 9.11 1.45
N ALA A 317 23.55 10.38 1.56
CA ALA A 317 23.61 11.34 0.46
C ALA A 317 25.05 11.58 -0.02
N ILE A 318 26.02 11.64 0.88
CA ILE A 318 27.45 11.77 0.56
C ILE A 318 27.95 10.51 -0.14
N VAL A 319 27.66 9.33 0.45
CA VAL A 319 28.07 8.03 -0.11
C VAL A 319 27.55 7.85 -1.53
N ALA A 320 26.28 8.19 -1.75
CA ALA A 320 25.62 8.12 -3.06
C ALA A 320 26.05 9.25 -4.03
N LYS A 321 26.83 10.21 -3.58
CA LYS A 321 27.20 11.43 -4.34
C LYS A 321 25.99 12.15 -4.93
N SER A 322 24.85 12.10 -4.24
CA SER A 322 23.57 12.61 -4.74
C SER A 322 23.45 14.12 -4.54
N CYS A 323 22.79 14.79 -5.47
CA CYS A 323 22.24 16.11 -5.30
C CYS A 323 20.75 16.00 -4.99
N ILE A 324 20.25 16.78 -4.01
CA ILE A 324 18.94 16.57 -3.40
C ILE A 324 18.12 17.87 -3.42
N ALA A 325 16.91 17.81 -3.95
CA ALA A 325 15.88 18.79 -3.69
C ALA A 325 15.10 18.41 -2.42
N ILE A 326 15.15 19.26 -1.42
CA ILE A 326 14.43 19.11 -0.16
C ILE A 326 13.10 19.83 -0.33
N VAL A 327 12.02 19.09 -0.39
CA VAL A 327 10.69 19.58 -0.75
C VAL A 327 9.78 19.55 0.47
N GLY A 328 9.36 20.72 0.93
CA GLY A 328 8.45 20.86 2.05
C GLY A 328 6.99 20.85 1.60
N HIS A 329 6.13 20.23 2.41
CA HIS A 329 4.69 20.14 2.19
C HIS A 329 3.92 20.59 3.45
N THR A 330 2.68 21.03 3.28
CA THR A 330 1.76 21.38 4.35
C THR A 330 0.43 20.66 4.17
N SER A 331 -0.35 20.55 5.24
CA SER A 331 -1.78 20.22 5.15
C SER A 331 -2.53 21.30 4.36
N ARG A 332 -3.75 20.98 3.93
CA ARG A 332 -4.59 21.88 3.12
C ARG A 332 -5.29 22.98 3.94
N SER A 333 -5.01 23.08 5.23
CA SER A 333 -5.58 24.10 6.11
C SER A 333 -4.96 25.48 5.86
N GLY A 334 -5.81 26.51 5.78
CA GLY A 334 -5.41 27.91 5.62
C GLY A 334 -5.09 28.35 4.19
N PRO A 335 -4.69 29.63 4.01
CA PRO A 335 -4.46 30.24 2.70
C PRO A 335 -3.25 29.68 1.96
N GLY A 336 -3.39 29.48 0.63
CA GLY A 336 -2.32 28.94 -0.25
C GLY A 336 -0.98 29.66 -0.12
N PRO A 337 -0.91 31.01 -0.25
CA PRO A 337 0.37 31.72 -0.16
C PRO A 337 1.09 31.56 1.17
N ILE A 338 0.34 31.41 2.29
CA ILE A 338 0.93 31.15 3.62
C ILE A 338 1.53 29.74 3.65
N ASN A 339 0.82 28.76 3.13
CA ASN A 339 1.28 27.38 3.05
C ASN A 339 2.50 27.23 2.13
N ASP A 340 2.54 27.95 1.02
CA ASP A 340 3.71 27.98 0.12
C ASP A 340 4.95 28.52 0.84
N ALA A 341 4.81 29.65 1.53
CA ALA A 341 5.90 30.24 2.30
C ALA A 341 6.34 29.35 3.48
N LEU A 342 5.40 28.74 4.20
CA LEU A 342 5.69 27.88 5.35
C LEU A 342 6.41 26.59 4.91
N SER A 343 5.95 25.94 3.84
CA SER A 343 6.56 24.73 3.30
C SER A 343 8.00 24.98 2.84
N LEU A 344 8.25 26.12 2.17
CA LEU A 344 9.60 26.50 1.77
C LEU A 344 10.51 26.75 2.98
N LYS A 345 10.03 27.47 3.98
CA LYS A 345 10.81 27.72 5.22
C LYS A 345 11.17 26.43 5.95
N ARG A 346 10.26 25.46 6.02
CA ARG A 346 10.54 24.14 6.59
C ARG A 346 11.60 23.36 5.81
N ALA A 347 11.53 23.40 4.49
CA ALA A 347 12.56 22.81 3.63
C ALA A 347 13.92 23.48 3.82
N GLN A 348 13.97 24.82 3.92
CA GLN A 348 15.17 25.58 4.22
C GLN A 348 15.77 25.23 5.59
N TYR A 349 14.93 25.08 6.59
CA TYR A 349 15.38 24.67 7.93
C TYR A 349 16.03 23.27 7.89
N VAL A 350 15.40 22.29 7.26
CA VAL A 350 15.97 20.95 7.11
C VAL A 350 17.27 20.99 6.31
N ARG A 351 17.35 21.80 5.25
CA ARG A 351 18.58 22.00 4.47
C ARG A 351 19.73 22.54 5.35
N GLN A 352 19.45 23.54 6.18
CA GLN A 352 20.45 24.10 7.10
C GLN A 352 20.94 23.05 8.11
N ARG A 353 20.01 22.22 8.63
CA ARG A 353 20.36 21.14 9.56
C ARG A 353 21.23 20.06 8.87
N LEU A 354 20.94 19.71 7.63
CA LEU A 354 21.79 18.78 6.84
C LEU A 354 23.16 19.36 6.54
N ALA A 355 23.25 20.63 6.21
CA ALA A 355 24.53 21.29 5.97
C ALA A 355 25.38 21.41 7.25
N ALA A 356 24.75 21.45 8.41
CA ALA A 356 25.44 21.41 9.72
C ALA A 356 25.99 20.00 10.03
N GLU A 357 25.29 18.93 9.60
CA GLU A 357 25.80 17.55 9.72
C GLU A 357 26.95 17.29 8.74
N ALA A 358 26.88 17.86 7.51
CA ALA A 358 27.89 17.71 6.48
C ALA A 358 27.94 18.95 5.56
N SER A 359 29.00 19.73 5.67
CA SER A 359 29.15 20.99 4.94
C SER A 359 29.13 20.86 3.41
N GLU A 360 29.60 19.74 2.87
CA GLU A 360 29.56 19.43 1.42
C GLU A 360 28.14 19.42 0.85
N LEU A 361 27.12 19.14 1.67
CA LEU A 361 25.72 19.14 1.23
C LEU A 361 25.17 20.56 1.01
N ALA A 362 25.82 21.59 1.51
CA ALA A 362 25.38 22.97 1.28
C ALA A 362 25.31 23.31 -0.22
N GLY A 363 26.30 22.85 -1.02
CA GLY A 363 26.34 23.03 -2.48
C GLY A 363 25.56 21.98 -3.28
N ARG A 364 25.12 20.87 -2.62
CA ARG A 364 24.45 19.73 -3.28
C ARG A 364 22.97 19.62 -2.90
N THR A 365 22.46 20.58 -2.14
CA THR A 365 21.04 20.58 -1.72
C THR A 365 20.37 21.90 -2.07
N ARG A 366 19.12 21.82 -2.53
CA ARG A 366 18.23 22.97 -2.70
C ARG A 366 16.93 22.75 -1.94
N ALA A 367 16.28 23.84 -1.55
CA ALA A 367 15.01 23.80 -0.82
C ALA A 367 13.87 24.29 -1.71
N GLU A 368 12.75 23.59 -1.68
CA GLU A 368 11.55 23.89 -2.46
C GLU A 368 10.32 23.82 -1.55
N GLY A 369 9.31 24.67 -1.81
CA GLY A 369 8.04 24.66 -1.10
C GLY A 369 6.90 24.31 -2.05
N MET A 370 6.13 23.26 -1.71
CA MET A 370 4.97 22.84 -2.50
C MET A 370 3.64 23.22 -1.85
N GLY A 371 3.65 23.82 -0.65
CA GLY A 371 2.42 24.07 0.08
C GLY A 371 1.60 22.78 0.18
N PHE A 372 0.32 22.86 -0.19
CA PHE A 372 -0.58 21.72 -0.23
C PHE A 372 -0.88 21.19 -1.66
N ARG A 373 -0.07 21.57 -2.66
CA ARG A 373 -0.31 21.17 -4.06
C ARG A 373 -0.11 19.68 -4.31
N GLN A 374 0.64 19.01 -3.44
CA GLN A 374 0.94 17.57 -3.55
C GLN A 374 0.58 16.85 -2.25
N ASN A 375 -0.63 17.09 -1.75
CA ASN A 375 -1.13 16.39 -0.59
C ASN A 375 -1.34 14.90 -0.90
N ILE A 376 -1.03 14.06 0.08
CA ILE A 376 -1.28 12.62 0.04
C ILE A 376 -2.71 12.37 0.51
N VAL A 377 -3.10 12.99 1.61
CA VAL A 377 -4.41 12.84 2.23
C VAL A 377 -5.34 13.97 1.79
N GLY A 378 -4.95 15.22 2.03
CA GLY A 378 -5.64 16.41 1.54
C GLY A 378 -7.02 16.63 2.14
N SER A 379 -7.29 16.13 3.36
CA SER A 379 -8.60 16.27 4.01
C SER A 379 -8.93 17.74 4.31
N GLY A 380 -7.91 18.51 4.69
CA GLY A 380 -8.06 19.92 5.09
C GLY A 380 -8.62 20.11 6.49
N SER A 381 -8.79 19.03 7.26
CA SER A 381 -9.26 19.06 8.65
C SER A 381 -8.14 19.30 9.66
N ASP A 382 -6.88 19.20 9.21
CA ASP A 382 -5.66 19.35 10.02
C ASP A 382 -5.58 18.39 11.22
N ASP A 383 -6.20 17.25 11.08
CA ASP A 383 -6.22 16.15 12.05
C ASP A 383 -5.01 15.20 11.90
N SER A 384 -5.10 14.03 12.54
CA SER A 384 -4.06 13.00 12.49
C SER A 384 -3.83 12.42 11.08
N PHE A 385 -4.82 12.51 10.17
CA PHE A 385 -4.66 12.07 8.78
C PHE A 385 -3.77 13.01 7.99
N ASP A 386 -3.90 14.31 8.20
CA ASP A 386 -3.10 15.34 7.52
C ASP A 386 -1.62 15.36 7.97
N VAL A 387 -1.25 14.51 8.95
CA VAL A 387 0.16 14.34 9.35
C VAL A 387 1.04 13.92 8.16
N LEU A 388 0.53 13.09 7.25
CA LEU A 388 1.27 12.66 6.06
C LEU A 388 1.49 13.80 5.07
N ASP A 389 0.66 14.84 5.13
CA ASP A 389 0.79 16.02 4.28
C ASP A 389 1.82 17.02 4.84
N ARG A 390 2.08 16.99 6.16
CA ARG A 390 3.09 17.80 6.83
C ARG A 390 4.44 17.08 6.84
N ARG A 391 5.05 16.93 5.68
CA ARG A 391 6.26 16.14 5.46
C ARG A 391 7.34 16.92 4.74
N VAL A 392 8.55 16.36 4.74
CA VAL A 392 9.66 16.78 3.90
C VAL A 392 10.10 15.60 3.05
N GLU A 393 10.13 15.78 1.74
CA GLU A 393 10.62 14.81 0.76
C GLU A 393 12.04 15.17 0.33
N PHE A 394 12.84 14.15 0.01
CA PHE A 394 14.20 14.29 -0.48
C PHE A 394 14.26 13.68 -1.88
N LYS A 395 14.12 14.53 -2.90
CA LYS A 395 14.12 14.10 -4.30
C LYS A 395 15.53 14.15 -4.85
N ILE A 396 15.98 13.04 -5.43
CA ILE A 396 17.28 13.00 -6.11
C ILE A 396 17.15 13.76 -7.42
N VAL A 397 18.06 14.69 -7.63
CA VAL A 397 18.09 15.57 -8.81
C VAL A 397 19.48 15.57 -9.45
N PRO A 398 19.60 15.91 -10.73
CA PRO A 398 20.91 16.15 -11.33
C PRO A 398 21.70 17.21 -10.55
N CYS A 399 23.00 16.97 -10.39
CA CYS A 399 23.89 18.01 -9.84
C CYS A 399 24.07 19.12 -10.86
N ALA A 400 23.96 20.38 -10.42
CA ALA A 400 24.15 21.56 -11.25
C ALA A 400 25.64 21.81 -11.52
#